data_fd5b2c5ca38469191704e8a5745a861e
#
_entry.id   fd5b2c5ca38469191704e8a5745a861e
#
_cell.length_a   1.000
_cell.length_b   1.000
_cell.length_c   1.000
_cell.angle_alpha   90.00
_cell.angle_beta   90.00
_cell.angle_gamma   90.00
#
_symmetry.space_group_name_H-M   'P 1'
#
loop_
_entity.id
_entity.type
_entity.pdbx_description
1 polymer ?
#
loop_
_entity_poly.entity_id
_entity_poly.type
_entity_poly.pdbx_seq_one_letter_code
_entity_poly.pdbx_strand_id
1 'polypeptide(L)'
;MEIRTPAVSGTFYPGDENELKDLIHECFLHELGPGKIPPTDSDQKIYGVICPHAGFVYSGPVACHSFYSISSSTSKLAIITGPNHYGIGQNVASMVDSSWKTPLGLVEVDSESALELREDLGILELD
;
A
#
# COMPACT_ATOMS: atom_id res chain seq x y z
N MET A 1 -14.38 14.78 6.70
CA MET A 1 -13.34 13.77 6.35
C MET A 1 -14.05 12.45 6.11
N GLU A 2 -13.97 11.94 4.91
CA GLU A 2 -14.55 10.65 4.51
C GLU A 2 -13.61 9.51 4.90
N ILE A 3 -14.18 8.37 5.32
CA ILE A 3 -13.39 7.17 5.63
C ILE A 3 -13.72 6.09 4.61
N ARG A 4 -12.75 5.77 3.75
CA ARG A 4 -12.85 4.66 2.83
C ARG A 4 -12.62 3.34 3.58
N THR A 5 -13.65 2.50 3.60
CA THR A 5 -13.56 1.17 4.23
C THR A 5 -12.87 0.17 3.29
N PRO A 6 -12.16 -0.84 3.85
CA PRO A 6 -11.47 -1.83 3.03
C PRO A 6 -12.47 -2.72 2.28
N ALA A 7 -12.29 -2.86 0.97
CA ALA A 7 -13.18 -3.65 0.12
C ALA A 7 -12.92 -5.16 0.16
N VAL A 8 -11.70 -5.59 0.52
CA VAL A 8 -11.26 -6.99 0.42
C VAL A 8 -10.69 -7.55 1.73
N SER A 9 -10.92 -6.84 2.84
CA SER A 9 -10.61 -7.32 4.20
C SER A 9 -11.43 -8.56 4.52
N GLY A 10 -10.81 -9.58 5.10
CA GLY A 10 -11.41 -10.88 5.35
C GLY A 10 -11.41 -11.84 4.15
N THR A 11 -10.98 -11.37 2.96
CA THR A 11 -10.89 -12.20 1.76
C THR A 11 -9.49 -12.27 1.18
N PHE A 12 -8.81 -11.13 0.96
CA PHE A 12 -7.45 -11.08 0.42
C PHE A 12 -6.39 -11.02 1.53
N TYR A 13 -6.80 -10.63 2.71
CA TYR A 13 -6.00 -10.60 3.94
C TYR A 13 -6.94 -10.64 5.16
N PRO A 14 -6.46 -11.06 6.35
CA PRO A 14 -7.26 -11.10 7.57
C PRO A 14 -7.88 -9.75 7.94
N GLY A 15 -9.13 -9.78 8.42
CA GLY A 15 -9.82 -8.61 8.93
C GLY A 15 -9.46 -8.26 10.38
N ASP A 16 -8.88 -9.20 11.12
CA ASP A 16 -8.36 -9.00 12.47
C ASP A 16 -6.94 -8.45 12.43
N GLU A 17 -6.66 -7.50 13.32
CA GLU A 17 -5.36 -6.82 13.40
C GLU A 17 -4.21 -7.79 13.74
N ASN A 18 -4.41 -8.69 14.70
CA ASN A 18 -3.36 -9.61 15.14
C ASN A 18 -3.11 -10.68 14.09
N GLU A 19 -4.17 -11.27 13.54
CA GLU A 19 -4.04 -12.25 12.45
C GLU A 19 -3.32 -11.65 11.24
N LEU A 20 -3.60 -10.38 10.90
CA LEU A 20 -2.92 -9.71 9.81
C LEU A 20 -1.44 -9.44 10.12
N LYS A 21 -1.11 -9.02 11.34
CA LYS A 21 0.28 -8.84 11.78
C LYS A 21 1.07 -10.14 11.73
N ASP A 22 0.48 -11.23 12.20
CA ASP A 22 1.11 -12.56 12.19
C ASP A 22 1.35 -13.01 10.73
N LEU A 23 0.38 -12.86 9.85
CA LEU A 23 0.53 -13.20 8.44
C LEU A 23 1.62 -12.35 7.75
N ILE A 24 1.68 -11.05 8.02
CA ILE A 24 2.75 -10.18 7.49
C ILE A 24 4.12 -10.66 7.98
N HIS A 25 4.24 -10.99 9.26
CA HIS A 25 5.48 -11.50 9.85
C HIS A 25 5.90 -12.82 9.17
N GLU A 26 4.97 -13.75 9.00
CA GLU A 26 5.20 -15.01 8.28
C GLU A 26 5.65 -14.78 6.83
N CYS A 27 5.03 -13.84 6.11
CA CYS A 27 5.42 -13.48 4.75
C CYS A 27 6.86 -12.99 4.66
N PHE A 28 7.32 -12.18 5.63
CA PHE A 28 8.72 -11.73 5.67
C PHE A 28 9.71 -12.87 5.91
N LEU A 29 9.35 -13.86 6.72
CA LEU A 29 10.21 -15.00 7.08
C LEU A 29 10.04 -16.20 6.15
N HIS A 30 9.07 -16.18 5.24
CA HIS A 30 8.80 -17.27 4.31
C HIS A 30 10.03 -17.54 3.40
N GLU A 31 10.18 -18.78 2.93
CA GLU A 31 11.29 -19.16 2.02
C GLU A 31 11.35 -18.36 0.71
N LEU A 32 10.18 -17.85 0.24
CA LEU A 32 10.05 -16.96 -0.92
C LEU A 32 10.08 -15.47 -0.54
N GLY A 33 10.21 -15.15 0.73
CA GLY A 33 10.30 -13.80 1.24
C GLY A 33 11.74 -13.35 1.47
N PRO A 34 11.95 -12.17 2.06
CA PRO A 34 13.29 -11.66 2.37
C PRO A 34 14.07 -12.52 3.39
N GLY A 35 13.40 -13.39 4.15
CA GLY A 35 13.97 -14.18 5.24
C GLY A 35 14.39 -13.35 6.45
N LYS A 36 13.99 -12.07 6.50
CA LYS A 36 14.35 -11.09 7.53
C LYS A 36 13.19 -10.15 7.81
N ILE A 37 13.10 -9.68 9.03
CA ILE A 37 12.15 -8.65 9.45
C ILE A 37 12.74 -7.27 9.21
N PRO A 38 11.95 -6.27 8.69
CA PRO A 38 12.39 -4.87 8.58
C PRO A 38 12.79 -4.27 9.94
N PRO A 39 13.60 -3.18 9.95
CA PRO A 39 14.08 -2.46 8.77
C PRO A 39 15.25 -3.15 8.06
N THR A 40 15.51 -2.75 6.81
CA THR A 40 16.74 -3.13 6.12
C THR A 40 17.93 -2.34 6.65
N ASP A 41 19.12 -2.93 6.64
CA ASP A 41 20.39 -2.26 6.95
C ASP A 41 20.99 -1.53 5.72
N SER A 42 20.24 -1.44 4.63
CA SER A 42 20.73 -0.86 3.37
C SER A 42 20.73 0.67 3.40
N ASP A 43 21.85 1.27 3.04
CA ASP A 43 21.99 2.71 2.79
C ASP A 43 21.54 3.11 1.36
N GLN A 44 20.99 2.19 0.59
CA GLN A 44 20.55 2.46 -0.77
C GLN A 44 19.35 3.41 -0.77
N LYS A 45 19.43 4.44 -1.60
CA LYS A 45 18.31 5.34 -1.85
C LYS A 45 17.39 4.73 -2.89
N ILE A 46 16.23 4.26 -2.45
CA ILE A 46 15.21 3.67 -3.31
C ILE A 46 14.07 4.67 -3.49
N TYR A 47 13.75 4.99 -4.73
CA TYR A 47 12.74 5.99 -5.10
C TYR A 47 11.36 5.39 -5.31
N GLY A 48 11.28 4.10 -5.59
CA GLY A 48 10.04 3.39 -5.81
C GLY A 48 10.26 1.90 -5.99
N VAL A 49 9.21 1.14 -5.84
CA VAL A 49 9.19 -0.31 -5.99
C VAL A 49 7.98 -0.74 -6.80
N ILE A 50 8.09 -1.87 -7.48
CA ILE A 50 6.96 -2.57 -8.09
C ILE A 50 6.65 -3.77 -7.19
N CYS A 51 5.39 -3.92 -6.83
CA CYS A 51 4.94 -4.92 -5.87
C CYS A 51 3.78 -5.73 -6.46
N PRO A 52 3.75 -7.06 -6.35
CA PRO A 52 2.58 -7.84 -6.69
C PRO A 52 1.42 -7.49 -5.73
N HIS A 53 0.17 -7.54 -6.23
CA HIS A 53 -1.04 -7.12 -5.50
C HIS A 53 -2.12 -8.21 -5.41
N ALA A 54 -1.78 -9.48 -5.55
CA ALA A 54 -2.69 -10.57 -5.22
C ALA A 54 -2.88 -10.68 -3.70
N GLY A 55 -3.86 -11.48 -3.26
CA GLY A 55 -4.03 -11.75 -1.84
C GLY A 55 -2.74 -12.24 -1.16
N PHE A 56 -2.57 -11.97 0.12
CA PHE A 56 -1.34 -12.24 0.88
C PHE A 56 -0.89 -13.70 0.78
N VAL A 57 -1.82 -14.64 0.76
CA VAL A 57 -1.53 -16.09 0.64
C VAL A 57 -0.82 -16.42 -0.68
N TYR A 58 -1.05 -15.65 -1.73
CA TYR A 58 -0.50 -15.90 -3.07
C TYR A 58 0.79 -15.13 -3.34
N SER A 59 0.86 -13.88 -2.91
CA SER A 59 1.97 -13.00 -3.29
C SER A 59 2.61 -12.25 -2.12
N GLY A 60 2.12 -12.43 -0.89
CA GLY A 60 2.63 -11.75 0.28
C GLY A 60 4.15 -11.89 0.47
N PRO A 61 4.72 -13.11 0.46
CA PRO A 61 6.16 -13.29 0.60
C PRO A 61 6.98 -12.53 -0.47
N VAL A 62 6.53 -12.57 -1.72
CA VAL A 62 7.21 -11.85 -2.83
C VAL A 62 7.05 -10.33 -2.66
N ALA A 63 5.87 -9.86 -2.29
CA ALA A 63 5.61 -8.44 -1.99
C ALA A 63 6.51 -7.92 -0.87
N CYS A 64 6.81 -8.74 0.13
CA CYS A 64 7.67 -8.39 1.26
C CYS A 64 9.09 -7.99 0.84
N HIS A 65 9.62 -8.44 -0.30
CA HIS A 65 10.92 -7.95 -0.80
C HIS A 65 10.88 -6.46 -1.12
N SER A 66 9.79 -5.99 -1.76
CA SER A 66 9.60 -4.57 -2.05
C SER A 66 9.51 -3.74 -0.77
N PHE A 67 8.67 -4.17 0.18
CA PHE A 67 8.52 -3.47 1.47
C PHE A 67 9.80 -3.52 2.31
N TYR A 68 10.50 -4.64 2.32
CA TYR A 68 11.80 -4.75 3.00
C TYR A 68 12.80 -3.74 2.43
N SER A 69 12.87 -3.63 1.09
CA SER A 69 13.81 -2.75 0.41
C SER A 69 13.62 -1.27 0.76
N ILE A 70 12.37 -0.83 0.98
CA ILE A 70 12.06 0.57 1.34
C ILE A 70 11.94 0.81 2.84
N SER A 71 12.15 -0.21 3.67
CA SER A 71 11.85 -0.13 5.11
C SER A 71 12.76 0.83 5.90
N SER A 72 13.93 1.19 5.38
CA SER A 72 14.81 2.22 5.94
C SER A 72 14.53 3.64 5.39
N SER A 73 13.54 3.78 4.49
CA SER A 73 13.20 5.09 3.94
C SER A 73 12.67 6.03 5.02
N THR A 74 13.13 7.28 4.98
CA THR A 74 12.63 8.36 5.84
C THR A 74 11.52 9.18 5.19
N SER A 75 11.05 8.78 4.01
CA SER A 75 9.94 9.43 3.31
C SER A 75 8.67 9.37 4.14
N LYS A 76 7.96 10.49 4.22
CA LYS A 76 6.69 10.61 4.94
C LYS A 76 5.48 10.51 4.02
N LEU A 77 5.71 10.56 2.70
CA LEU A 77 4.70 10.48 1.66
C LEU A 77 4.97 9.28 0.76
N ALA A 78 3.93 8.54 0.43
CA ALA A 78 3.96 7.48 -0.56
C ALA A 78 2.90 7.74 -1.63
N ILE A 79 3.29 7.67 -2.90
CA ILE A 79 2.37 7.66 -4.03
C ILE A 79 2.17 6.20 -4.43
N ILE A 80 0.93 5.71 -4.30
CA ILE A 80 0.58 4.33 -4.61
C ILE A 80 -0.30 4.31 -5.85
N THR A 81 0.15 3.60 -6.88
CA THR A 81 -0.63 3.39 -8.11
C THR A 81 -1.06 1.93 -8.20
N GLY A 82 -2.34 1.73 -8.48
CA GLY A 82 -2.91 0.39 -8.66
C GLY A 82 -3.84 0.34 -9.86
N PRO A 83 -4.11 -0.87 -10.41
CA PRO A 83 -4.99 -1.01 -11.56
C PRO A 83 -6.46 -0.88 -11.16
N ASN A 84 -7.27 -0.29 -12.06
CA ASN A 84 -8.73 -0.34 -11.97
C ASN A 84 -9.23 -1.64 -12.60
N HIS A 85 -9.38 -2.69 -11.80
CA HIS A 85 -9.79 -4.02 -12.26
C HIS A 85 -11.21 -4.08 -12.80
N TYR A 86 -12.10 -3.21 -12.33
CA TYR A 86 -13.53 -3.27 -12.68
C TYR A 86 -13.91 -2.26 -13.76
N GLY A 87 -13.04 -1.31 -14.08
CA GLY A 87 -13.33 -0.24 -15.04
C GLY A 87 -14.50 0.67 -14.59
N ILE A 88 -14.73 0.76 -13.28
CA ILE A 88 -15.77 1.59 -12.68
C ILE A 88 -15.14 2.89 -12.18
N GLY A 89 -15.88 3.99 -12.25
CA GLY A 89 -15.39 5.31 -11.86
C GLY A 89 -14.50 5.95 -12.93
N GLN A 90 -13.64 6.85 -12.51
CA GLN A 90 -12.74 7.58 -13.40
C GLN A 90 -11.55 6.70 -13.85
N ASN A 91 -10.98 7.03 -15.01
CA ASN A 91 -9.84 6.29 -15.58
C ASN A 91 -8.58 6.41 -14.70
N VAL A 92 -8.34 7.59 -14.16
CA VAL A 92 -7.28 7.86 -13.17
C VAL A 92 -7.92 8.69 -12.08
N ALA A 93 -8.00 8.13 -10.88
CA ALA A 93 -8.70 8.74 -9.75
C ALA A 93 -7.84 8.82 -8.50
N SER A 94 -8.08 9.85 -7.70
CA SER A 94 -7.55 9.99 -6.35
C SER A 94 -8.62 10.55 -5.43
N MET A 95 -8.38 10.46 -4.13
CA MET A 95 -9.23 11.04 -3.09
C MET A 95 -8.53 12.21 -2.42
N VAL A 96 -9.32 13.13 -1.87
CA VAL A 96 -8.87 14.21 -1.00
C VAL A 96 -9.75 14.25 0.26
N ASP A 97 -9.30 14.91 1.30
CA ASP A 97 -10.02 15.06 2.58
C ASP A 97 -10.57 13.76 3.14
N SER A 98 -9.81 12.69 2.98
CA SER A 98 -10.23 11.34 3.29
C SER A 98 -9.15 10.55 4.03
N SER A 99 -9.55 9.42 4.60
CA SER A 99 -8.65 8.45 5.22
C SER A 99 -9.02 7.05 4.74
N TRP A 100 -8.03 6.19 4.62
CA TRP A 100 -8.23 4.78 4.31
C TRP A 100 -8.18 3.97 5.60
N LYS A 101 -9.25 3.22 5.85
CA LYS A 101 -9.30 2.28 6.98
C LYS A 101 -8.65 0.96 6.58
N THR A 102 -7.77 0.47 7.45
CA THR A 102 -7.20 -0.88 7.36
C THR A 102 -7.41 -1.60 8.70
N PRO A 103 -7.24 -2.92 8.78
CA PRO A 103 -7.24 -3.61 10.07
C PRO A 103 -6.14 -3.11 11.03
N LEU A 104 -5.07 -2.48 10.49
CA LEU A 104 -3.97 -1.92 11.27
C LEU A 104 -4.17 -0.45 11.68
N GLY A 105 -5.29 0.17 11.28
CA GLY A 105 -5.60 1.57 11.60
C GLY A 105 -5.96 2.41 10.38
N LEU A 106 -5.97 3.72 10.58
CA LEU A 106 -6.27 4.72 9.54
C LEU A 106 -4.99 5.25 8.91
N VAL A 107 -5.03 5.45 7.60
CA VAL A 107 -4.00 6.13 6.83
C VAL A 107 -4.63 7.33 6.16
N GLU A 108 -4.15 8.52 6.49
CA GLU A 108 -4.65 9.77 5.92
C GLU A 108 -4.15 9.97 4.49
N VAL A 109 -5.01 10.52 3.64
CA VAL A 109 -4.63 10.97 2.30
C VAL A 109 -4.02 12.37 2.42
N ASP A 110 -2.84 12.56 1.81
CA ASP A 110 -2.23 13.87 1.69
C ASP A 110 -2.94 14.68 0.59
N SER A 111 -3.92 15.48 1.02
CA SER A 111 -4.79 16.24 0.11
C SER A 111 -4.03 17.30 -0.68
N GLU A 112 -2.99 17.91 -0.10
CA GLU A 112 -2.18 18.93 -0.77
C GLU A 112 -1.43 18.30 -1.97
N SER A 113 -0.72 17.20 -1.73
CA SER A 113 -0.02 16.48 -2.79
C SER A 113 -0.97 15.90 -3.85
N ALA A 114 -2.15 15.41 -3.44
CA ALA A 114 -3.15 14.89 -4.38
C ALA A 114 -3.70 15.98 -5.30
N LEU A 115 -3.95 17.19 -4.79
CA LEU A 115 -4.40 18.33 -5.57
C LEU A 115 -3.31 18.84 -6.51
N GLU A 116 -2.06 18.94 -6.05
CA GLU A 116 -0.91 19.30 -6.88
C GLU A 116 -0.73 18.33 -8.05
N LEU A 117 -0.77 17.02 -7.78
CA LEU A 117 -0.71 16.00 -8.83
C LEU A 117 -1.85 16.12 -9.85
N ARG A 118 -3.06 16.46 -9.40
CA ARG A 118 -4.20 16.68 -10.28
C ARG A 118 -3.96 17.86 -11.23
N GLU A 119 -3.45 18.98 -10.71
CA GLU A 119 -3.14 20.16 -11.51
C GLU A 119 -2.04 19.86 -12.53
N ASP A 120 -0.98 19.19 -12.12
CA ASP A 120 0.18 18.89 -12.96
C ASP A 120 -0.12 17.87 -14.06
N LEU A 121 -0.85 16.81 -13.74
CA LEU A 121 -1.12 15.73 -14.68
C LEU A 121 -2.30 16.02 -15.62
N GLY A 122 -3.31 16.79 -15.18
CA GLY A 122 -4.48 17.13 -15.97
C GLY A 122 -5.39 15.95 -16.37
N ILE A 123 -5.04 14.73 -15.94
CA ILE A 123 -5.81 13.49 -16.21
C ILE A 123 -6.32 12.85 -14.91
N LEU A 124 -5.89 13.34 -13.75
CA LEU A 124 -6.29 12.85 -12.46
C LEU A 124 -7.61 13.50 -12.04
N GLU A 125 -8.61 12.68 -11.79
CA GLU A 125 -9.92 13.12 -11.29
C GLU A 125 -10.05 12.82 -9.78
N LEU A 126 -10.87 13.60 -9.10
CA LEU A 126 -11.23 13.33 -7.72
C LEU A 126 -12.49 12.45 -7.69
N ASP A 127 -12.44 11.36 -6.94
CA ASP A 127 -13.52 10.36 -6.86
C ASP A 127 -13.78 10.00 -5.38
#